data_f288a1fc603ca25fb81d653c7499fd33
#
_entry.id   f288a1fc603ca25fb81d653c7499fd33
#
_cell.length_a   1.000
_cell.length_b   1.000
_cell.length_c   1.000
_cell.angle_alpha   90.00
_cell.angle_beta   90.00
_cell.angle_gamma   90.00
#
_symmetry.space_group_name_H-M   'P 1'
#
loop_
_entity.id
_entity.type
_entity.pdbx_description
1 polymer ?
#
loop_
_entity_poly.entity_id
_entity_poly.type
_entity_poly.pdbx_seq_one_letter_code
_entity_poly.pdbx_strand_id
1 'polypeptide(L)'
;MKKLLAFLLGIMVMATMVAGCGGDKKDAKKPAAQKFVNIATGGTAGTYFPLGGALADILNKNIAGCNASAQSTGASVANVNLLQQGKVDIAFIQNDIAYYAANGEEMFKGKTVAGLQGLATLYPETVQIVTL
;
A
#
# COMPACT_ATOMS: atom_id res chain seq x y z
N MET A 1 -49.44 -19.13 -43.37
CA MET A 1 -49.65 -19.94 -42.16
C MET A 1 -48.37 -20.64 -41.67
N LYS A 2 -47.56 -21.29 -42.52
CA LYS A 2 -46.36 -22.01 -42.09
C LYS A 2 -45.25 -21.10 -41.48
N LYS A 3 -45.14 -19.85 -41.95
CA LYS A 3 -44.11 -18.89 -41.42
C LYS A 3 -44.51 -18.27 -40.07
N LEU A 4 -45.80 -18.16 -39.77
CA LEU A 4 -46.32 -17.64 -38.51
C LEU A 4 -46.15 -18.69 -37.38
N LEU A 5 -46.31 -19.96 -37.73
CA LEU A 5 -46.13 -21.06 -36.77
C LEU A 5 -44.69 -21.25 -36.35
N ALA A 6 -43.73 -21.03 -37.27
CA ALA A 6 -42.28 -21.08 -36.94
C ALA A 6 -41.86 -19.92 -36.02
N PHE A 7 -42.50 -18.74 -36.14
CA PHE A 7 -42.18 -17.58 -35.28
C PHE A 7 -42.72 -17.74 -33.85
N LEU A 8 -43.88 -18.37 -33.70
CA LEU A 8 -44.48 -18.67 -32.40
C LEU A 8 -43.69 -19.78 -31.65
N LEU A 9 -43.15 -20.79 -32.37
CA LEU A 9 -42.31 -21.82 -31.75
C LEU A 9 -40.97 -21.25 -31.27
N GLY A 10 -40.38 -20.27 -31.97
CA GLY A 10 -39.13 -19.62 -31.60
C GLY A 10 -39.25 -18.78 -30.30
N ILE A 11 -40.42 -18.16 -30.09
CA ILE A 11 -40.68 -17.33 -28.89
C ILE A 11 -40.90 -18.25 -27.66
N MET A 12 -41.49 -19.42 -27.84
CA MET A 12 -41.80 -20.35 -26.75
C MET A 12 -40.53 -21.04 -26.18
N VAL A 13 -39.47 -21.23 -27.00
CA VAL A 13 -38.18 -21.81 -26.56
C VAL A 13 -37.34 -20.77 -25.81
N MET A 14 -37.52 -19.47 -26.07
CA MET A 14 -36.78 -18.42 -25.39
C MET A 14 -37.31 -18.09 -23.97
N ALA A 15 -38.57 -18.46 -23.68
CA ALA A 15 -39.22 -18.20 -22.39
C ALA A 15 -38.86 -19.20 -21.27
N THR A 16 -38.23 -20.33 -21.59
CA THR A 16 -37.94 -21.38 -20.61
C THR A 16 -36.52 -21.30 -19.97
N MET A 17 -35.67 -20.35 -20.36
CA MET A 17 -34.33 -20.21 -19.80
C MET A 17 -34.23 -19.19 -18.66
N VAL A 18 -35.32 -18.61 -18.17
CA VAL A 18 -35.28 -17.58 -17.09
C VAL A 18 -35.73 -18.13 -15.73
N ALA A 19 -36.12 -19.42 -15.63
CA ALA A 19 -36.59 -20.00 -14.37
C ALA A 19 -35.62 -21.05 -13.83
N GLY A 20 -34.37 -20.65 -13.53
CA GLY A 20 -33.42 -21.56 -12.96
C GLY A 20 -32.19 -20.91 -12.35
N CYS A 21 -32.35 -20.19 -11.23
CA CYS A 21 -31.34 -20.03 -10.19
C CYS A 21 -31.95 -19.28 -8.98
N GLY A 22 -32.83 -19.96 -8.27
CA GLY A 22 -33.14 -19.67 -6.87
C GLY A 22 -32.12 -20.40 -6.01
N GLY A 23 -30.86 -19.98 -6.03
CA GLY A 23 -29.83 -20.40 -5.08
C GLY A 23 -29.73 -19.32 -4.02
N ASP A 24 -29.83 -19.72 -2.74
CA ASP A 24 -29.59 -18.90 -1.57
C ASP A 24 -28.38 -18.01 -1.78
N LYS A 25 -28.57 -16.71 -1.87
CA LYS A 25 -27.54 -15.72 -1.73
C LYS A 25 -27.04 -15.77 -0.28
N LYS A 26 -26.14 -16.71 0.05
CA LYS A 26 -25.20 -16.49 1.12
C LYS A 26 -24.52 -15.16 0.76
N ASP A 27 -24.65 -14.18 1.63
CA ASP A 27 -23.99 -12.88 1.51
C ASP A 27 -22.51 -13.10 1.22
N ALA A 28 -22.15 -13.12 -0.05
CA ALA A 28 -20.76 -13.07 -0.48
C ALA A 28 -20.27 -11.68 -0.07
N LYS A 29 -19.65 -11.61 1.12
CA LYS A 29 -18.98 -10.43 1.65
C LYS A 29 -18.12 -9.90 0.49
N LYS A 30 -18.55 -8.77 -0.10
CA LYS A 30 -17.84 -8.10 -1.21
C LYS A 30 -16.37 -8.05 -0.81
N PRO A 31 -15.42 -8.55 -1.61
CA PRO A 31 -14.01 -8.51 -1.25
C PRO A 31 -13.67 -7.07 -0.86
N ALA A 32 -13.12 -6.86 0.33
CA ALA A 32 -12.67 -5.54 0.74
C ALA A 32 -11.70 -5.04 -0.33
N ALA A 33 -11.87 -3.79 -0.77
CA ALA A 33 -10.96 -3.22 -1.75
C ALA A 33 -9.53 -3.33 -1.20
N GLN A 34 -8.64 -3.98 -1.95
CA GLN A 34 -7.27 -4.22 -1.52
C GLN A 34 -6.54 -2.87 -1.44
N LYS A 35 -5.97 -2.56 -0.28
CA LYS A 35 -5.19 -1.33 -0.05
C LYS A 35 -3.71 -1.69 0.02
N PHE A 36 -2.95 -1.26 -0.97
CA PHE A 36 -1.49 -1.41 -0.97
C PHE A 36 -0.86 -0.36 -0.06
N VAL A 37 0.14 -0.76 0.72
CA VAL A 37 0.92 0.13 1.60
C VAL A 37 2.40 -0.14 1.34
N ASN A 38 3.08 0.82 0.74
CA ASN A 38 4.50 0.75 0.43
C ASN A 38 5.30 1.40 1.56
N ILE A 39 6.26 0.67 2.11
CA ILE A 39 7.08 1.09 3.25
C ILE A 39 8.53 1.24 2.77
N ALA A 40 9.02 2.47 2.67
CA ALA A 40 10.42 2.74 2.34
C ALA A 40 11.32 2.50 3.55
N THR A 41 12.42 1.78 3.37
CA THR A 41 13.30 1.37 4.46
C THR A 41 14.75 1.84 4.24
N GLY A 42 15.70 0.96 4.08
CA GLY A 42 17.10 1.18 3.79
C GLY A 42 17.70 -0.01 3.06
N GLY A 43 19.00 -0.16 3.09
CA GLY A 43 19.67 -1.32 2.54
C GLY A 43 19.27 -2.61 3.29
N THR A 44 19.24 -3.74 2.59
CA THR A 44 18.76 -5.03 3.13
C THR A 44 19.60 -5.55 4.31
N ALA A 45 20.85 -5.10 4.43
CA ALA A 45 21.73 -5.43 5.55
C ALA A 45 21.55 -4.48 6.76
N GLY A 46 20.79 -3.40 6.62
CA GLY A 46 20.56 -2.41 7.69
C GLY A 46 19.33 -2.74 8.53
N THR A 47 19.16 -1.99 9.62
CA THR A 47 18.09 -2.19 10.60
C THR A 47 16.71 -1.82 10.07
N TYR A 48 16.60 -0.83 9.19
CA TYR A 48 15.31 -0.37 8.64
C TYR A 48 14.57 -1.45 7.86
N PHE A 49 15.28 -2.24 7.05
CA PHE A 49 14.63 -3.24 6.20
C PHE A 49 13.91 -4.34 6.99
N PRO A 50 14.54 -5.04 7.97
CA PRO A 50 13.83 -6.03 8.78
C PRO A 50 12.71 -5.43 9.63
N LEU A 51 12.87 -4.22 10.15
CA LEU A 51 11.81 -3.53 10.90
C LEU A 51 10.62 -3.17 9.99
N GLY A 52 10.89 -2.71 8.77
CA GLY A 52 9.85 -2.46 7.77
C GLY A 52 9.11 -3.72 7.36
N GLY A 53 9.81 -4.85 7.24
CA GLY A 53 9.20 -6.17 7.02
C GLY A 53 8.27 -6.56 8.16
N ALA A 54 8.71 -6.42 9.41
CA ALA A 54 7.88 -6.69 10.58
C ALA A 54 6.64 -5.77 10.65
N LEU A 55 6.79 -4.49 10.31
CA LEU A 55 5.66 -3.56 10.21
C LEU A 55 4.67 -3.99 9.12
N ALA A 56 5.16 -4.37 7.94
CA ALA A 56 4.32 -4.87 6.86
C ALA A 56 3.53 -6.09 7.30
N ASP A 57 4.16 -7.03 7.99
CA ASP A 57 3.50 -8.22 8.53
C ASP A 57 2.40 -7.88 9.54
N ILE A 58 2.66 -6.92 10.45
CA ILE A 58 1.67 -6.43 11.42
C ILE A 58 0.46 -5.83 10.70
N LEU A 59 0.68 -4.97 9.71
CA LEU A 59 -0.39 -4.34 8.94
C LEU A 59 -1.22 -5.38 8.18
N ASN A 60 -0.56 -6.33 7.52
CA ASN A 60 -1.21 -7.38 6.75
C ASN A 60 -2.04 -8.33 7.62
N LYS A 61 -1.59 -8.62 8.84
CA LYS A 61 -2.31 -9.51 9.78
C LYS A 61 -3.49 -8.85 10.45
N ASN A 62 -3.42 -7.53 10.70
CA ASN A 62 -4.39 -6.85 11.55
C ASN A 62 -5.39 -5.96 10.76
N ILE A 63 -5.11 -5.64 9.51
CA ILE A 63 -5.97 -4.77 8.71
C ILE A 63 -6.51 -5.56 7.51
N ALA A 64 -7.80 -5.84 7.52
CA ALA A 64 -8.45 -6.59 6.45
C ALA A 64 -8.31 -5.86 5.09
N GLY A 65 -7.83 -6.57 4.08
CA GLY A 65 -7.61 -6.02 2.74
C GLY A 65 -6.32 -5.19 2.60
N CYS A 66 -5.48 -5.10 3.64
CA CYS A 66 -4.16 -4.49 3.55
C CYS A 66 -3.18 -5.42 2.82
N ASN A 67 -2.33 -4.83 1.98
CA ASN A 67 -1.21 -5.49 1.32
C ASN A 67 0.01 -4.56 1.46
N ALA A 68 0.65 -4.63 2.62
CA ALA A 68 1.84 -3.86 2.94
C ALA A 68 3.12 -4.59 2.53
N SER A 69 4.11 -3.85 2.06
CA SER A 69 5.42 -4.39 1.68
C SER A 69 6.55 -3.42 2.02
N ALA A 70 7.68 -3.97 2.50
CA ALA A 70 8.90 -3.23 2.74
C ALA A 70 9.73 -3.13 1.45
N GLN A 71 10.22 -1.93 1.15
CA GLN A 71 11.06 -1.66 -0.02
C GLN A 71 12.46 -1.25 0.43
N SER A 72 13.48 -1.89 -0.13
CA SER A 72 14.87 -1.47 0.06
C SER A 72 15.13 -0.16 -0.70
N THR A 73 15.79 0.79 -0.03
CA THR A 73 16.04 2.14 -0.56
C THR A 73 17.45 2.63 -0.18
N GLY A 74 17.78 3.85 -0.59
CA GLY A 74 18.95 4.60 -0.13
C GLY A 74 18.76 5.28 1.23
N ALA A 75 17.86 4.81 2.07
CA ALA A 75 17.52 5.31 3.41
C ALA A 75 16.98 6.75 3.43
N SER A 76 17.16 7.48 4.55
CA SER A 76 16.38 8.64 4.98
C SER A 76 16.14 9.72 3.91
N VAL A 77 17.17 10.19 3.22
CA VAL A 77 17.03 11.23 2.18
C VAL A 77 16.22 10.73 0.97
N ALA A 78 16.52 9.50 0.51
CA ALA A 78 15.77 8.87 -0.57
C ALA A 78 14.30 8.66 -0.16
N ASN A 79 14.07 8.26 1.08
CA ASN A 79 12.74 7.99 1.64
C ASN A 79 11.87 9.25 1.70
N VAL A 80 12.43 10.38 2.13
CA VAL A 80 11.73 11.68 2.09
C VAL A 80 11.31 12.03 0.66
N ASN A 81 12.21 11.85 -0.32
CA ASN A 81 11.89 12.12 -1.72
C ASN A 81 10.80 11.18 -2.27
N LEU A 82 10.79 9.91 -1.87
CA LEU A 82 9.76 8.94 -2.26
C LEU A 82 8.39 9.31 -1.68
N LEU A 83 8.33 9.73 -0.40
CA LEU A 83 7.11 10.24 0.23
C LEU A 83 6.58 11.47 -0.50
N GLN A 84 7.44 12.46 -0.78
CA GLN A 84 7.07 13.67 -1.50
C GLN A 84 6.51 13.39 -2.90
N GLN A 85 7.02 12.35 -3.57
CA GLN A 85 6.55 11.90 -4.88
C GLN A 85 5.29 11.03 -4.81
N GLY A 86 4.79 10.70 -3.62
CA GLY A 86 3.66 9.79 -3.43
C GLY A 86 3.94 8.35 -3.87
N LYS A 87 5.21 7.94 -3.91
CA LYS A 87 5.63 6.58 -4.31
C LYS A 87 5.59 5.58 -3.17
N VAL A 88 5.60 6.07 -1.94
CA VAL A 88 5.49 5.26 -0.71
C VAL A 88 4.54 5.94 0.27
N ASP A 89 3.96 5.16 1.15
CA ASP A 89 2.98 5.62 2.14
C ASP A 89 3.60 5.83 3.52
N ILE A 90 4.59 5.03 3.86
CA ILE A 90 5.32 5.05 5.14
C ILE A 90 6.82 4.99 4.82
N ALA A 91 7.62 5.64 5.65
CA ALA A 91 9.07 5.61 5.50
C ALA A 91 9.80 5.64 6.84
N PHE A 92 10.90 4.92 6.90
CA PHE A 92 11.88 5.01 7.99
C PHE A 92 12.84 6.15 7.70
N ILE A 93 12.93 7.11 8.62
CA ILE A 93 13.70 8.34 8.44
C ILE A 93 14.37 8.69 9.76
N GLN A 94 15.64 9.09 9.72
CA GLN A 94 16.34 9.66 10.86
C GLN A 94 15.70 11.01 11.24
N ASN A 95 15.66 11.31 12.51
CA ASN A 95 14.99 12.51 13.02
C ASN A 95 15.62 13.83 12.54
N ASP A 96 16.93 13.89 12.39
CA ASP A 96 17.66 15.03 11.81
C ASP A 96 17.28 15.23 10.33
N ILE A 97 17.25 14.18 9.54
CA ILE A 97 16.84 14.23 8.13
C ILE A 97 15.38 14.68 7.99
N ALA A 98 14.49 14.19 8.87
CA ALA A 98 13.11 14.63 8.91
C ALA A 98 13.00 16.13 9.26
N TYR A 99 13.80 16.61 10.21
CA TYR A 99 13.89 18.02 10.58
C TYR A 99 14.36 18.88 9.39
N TYR A 100 15.46 18.51 8.74
CA TYR A 100 15.98 19.24 7.58
C TYR A 100 14.99 19.28 6.42
N ALA A 101 14.28 18.18 6.18
CA ALA A 101 13.25 18.13 5.15
C ALA A 101 12.07 19.08 5.45
N ALA A 102 11.60 19.07 6.69
CA ALA A 102 10.48 19.93 7.12
C ALA A 102 10.82 21.42 7.09
N ASN A 103 12.07 21.80 7.34
CA ASN A 103 12.53 23.19 7.39
C ASN A 103 13.21 23.66 6.08
N GLY A 104 13.48 22.78 5.14
CA GLY A 104 14.18 23.13 3.91
C GLY A 104 15.66 23.48 4.14
N GLU A 105 16.30 22.75 5.06
CA GLU A 105 17.70 22.93 5.46
C GLU A 105 18.61 21.86 4.83
N GLU A 106 19.91 22.05 4.92
CA GLU A 106 20.98 21.16 4.46
C GLU A 106 20.71 20.62 3.04
N MET A 107 20.57 19.29 2.88
CA MET A 107 20.30 18.64 1.59
C MET A 107 18.93 18.98 1.00
N PHE A 108 18.04 19.62 1.77
CA PHE A 108 16.71 20.09 1.32
C PHE A 108 16.66 21.61 1.15
N LYS A 109 17.78 22.31 1.14
CA LYS A 109 17.84 23.78 1.02
C LYS A 109 17.02 24.29 -0.17
N GLY A 110 16.06 25.14 0.13
CA GLY A 110 15.12 25.69 -0.85
C GLY A 110 14.01 24.73 -1.30
N LYS A 111 13.85 23.57 -0.65
CA LYS A 111 12.83 22.55 -0.95
C LYS A 111 12.22 22.03 0.33
N THR A 112 11.41 22.82 0.99
CA THR A 112 10.64 22.36 2.17
C THR A 112 9.66 21.25 1.78
N VAL A 113 9.67 20.15 2.52
CA VAL A 113 8.73 19.05 2.34
C VAL A 113 7.55 19.25 3.27
N ALA A 114 6.49 19.88 2.76
CA ALA A 114 5.27 20.10 3.52
C ALA A 114 4.50 18.78 3.74
N GLY A 115 3.83 18.68 4.90
CA GLY A 115 2.94 17.55 5.21
C GLY A 115 3.64 16.29 5.69
N LEU A 116 4.95 16.32 5.97
CA LEU A 116 5.65 15.23 6.62
C LEU A 116 5.14 15.08 8.06
N GLN A 117 4.69 13.89 8.44
CA GLN A 117 4.14 13.59 9.76
C GLN A 117 4.90 12.44 10.41
N GLY A 118 5.29 12.59 11.68
CA GLY A 118 5.85 11.52 12.48
C GLY A 118 4.76 10.58 12.99
N LEU A 119 4.93 9.29 12.79
CA LEU A 119 4.01 8.24 13.30
C LEU A 119 4.50 7.66 14.63
N ALA A 120 5.79 7.36 14.72
CA ALA A 120 6.42 6.78 15.91
C ALA A 120 7.93 7.00 15.89
N THR A 121 8.53 6.99 17.08
CA THR A 121 9.99 6.85 17.27
C THR A 121 10.29 5.43 17.68
N LEU A 122 11.20 4.76 16.99
CA LEU A 122 11.44 3.33 17.15
C LEU A 122 12.64 3.02 18.04
N TYR A 123 13.81 3.60 17.75
CA TYR A 123 15.05 3.37 18.49
C TYR A 123 16.05 4.52 18.28
N PRO A 124 17.04 4.69 19.17
CA PRO A 124 18.13 5.66 18.97
C PRO A 124 19.15 5.10 17.96
N GLU A 125 19.59 5.92 17.02
CA GLU A 125 20.73 5.63 16.15
C GLU A 125 21.97 6.31 16.70
N THR A 126 22.89 5.50 17.25
CA THR A 126 24.10 5.99 17.88
C THR A 126 25.26 5.99 16.88
N VAL A 127 25.87 7.15 16.67
CA VAL A 127 27.11 7.26 15.89
C VAL A 127 28.28 6.77 16.76
N GLN A 128 29.06 5.81 16.25
CA GLN A 128 30.27 5.32 16.87
C GLN A 128 31.46 5.54 15.93
N ILE A 129 32.49 6.22 16.42
CA ILE A 129 33.74 6.43 15.69
C ILE A 129 34.79 5.52 16.30
N VAL A 130 35.31 4.60 15.49
CA VAL A 130 36.39 3.70 15.87
C VAL A 130 37.65 4.10 15.10
N THR A 131 38.77 4.30 15.82
CA THR A 131 40.09 4.55 15.22
C THR A 131 41.03 3.41 15.60
N LEU A 132 42.01 3.11 14.74
CA LEU A 132 43.12 2.20 14.98
C LEU A 132 44.29 2.97 15.59
#